data_d3572dfc1c53863a9dae5a5b20c2dc21
#
_entry.id   d3572dfc1c53863a9dae5a5b20c2dc21
#
_cell.length_a   1.000
_cell.length_b   1.000
_cell.length_c   1.000
_cell.angle_alpha   90.00
_cell.angle_beta   90.00
_cell.angle_gamma   90.00
#
_symmetry.space_group_name_H-M   'P 1'
#
loop_
_entity.id
_entity.type
_entity.pdbx_description
1 polymer ?
#
loop_
_entity_poly.entity_id
_entity_poly.type
_entity_poly.pdbx_seq_one_letter_code
_entity_poly.pdbx_strand_id
1 'polypeptide(L)'
;FDKKLQLWDDPTMDYRPTSRPCDDEGVASQRTPLIEEGVVTNFLYDLQTAALAHTRSTGNGSRGRGGLPSPAPSAFVIAPGKVTLEEMIRDIKEGLVVDELMGADQGNILGGDFSGNILLGYKVENGKIVGRVKDTMVSGNIYQLLKEITAIGSEAKWVGGSLFIPPL
;
A
#
# COMPACT_ATOMS: atom_id res chain seq x y z
N PHE A 1 12.78 -3.16 -5.23
CA PHE A 1 12.49 -2.57 -3.91
C PHE A 1 13.31 -3.28 -2.82
N ASP A 2 13.15 -2.89 -1.55
CA ASP A 2 13.80 -3.63 -0.45
C ASP A 2 13.27 -5.07 -0.39
N LYS A 3 14.17 -6.04 -0.12
CA LYS A 3 13.83 -7.48 -0.10
C LYS A 3 12.82 -7.86 0.98
N LYS A 4 12.63 -7.05 2.00
CA LYS A 4 11.62 -7.27 3.04
C LYS A 4 10.20 -7.05 2.52
N LEU A 5 10.04 -6.28 1.43
CA LEU A 5 8.73 -5.91 0.90
C LEU A 5 8.09 -7.09 0.19
N GLN A 6 6.92 -7.47 0.68
CA GLN A 6 6.00 -8.39 0.03
C GLN A 6 4.63 -7.73 -0.05
N LEU A 7 4.07 -7.68 -1.23
CA LEU A 7 2.80 -7.05 -1.53
C LEU A 7 1.95 -7.94 -2.42
N TRP A 8 0.70 -8.10 -2.07
CA TRP A 8 -0.30 -8.80 -2.91
C TRP A 8 -1.66 -8.13 -2.84
N ASP A 9 -2.50 -8.43 -3.83
CA ASP A 9 -3.93 -8.16 -3.79
C ASP A 9 -4.69 -9.44 -3.48
N ASP A 10 -5.61 -9.40 -2.51
CA ASP A 10 -6.33 -10.60 -2.06
C ASP A 10 -7.81 -10.33 -1.78
N PRO A 11 -8.68 -10.40 -2.79
CA PRO A 11 -10.13 -10.28 -2.61
C PRO A 11 -10.79 -11.52 -2.01
N THR A 12 -10.01 -12.58 -1.72
CA THR A 12 -10.57 -13.85 -1.20
C THR A 12 -10.60 -13.91 0.32
N MET A 13 -10.06 -12.89 1.00
CA MET A 13 -10.06 -12.83 2.47
C MET A 13 -11.47 -12.69 3.02
N ASP A 14 -11.84 -13.53 4.00
CA ASP A 14 -13.16 -13.53 4.62
C ASP A 14 -13.49 -12.22 5.35
N TYR A 15 -14.77 -11.83 5.29
CA TYR A 15 -15.35 -10.72 6.05
C TYR A 15 -14.67 -9.36 5.83
N ARG A 16 -14.20 -9.08 4.59
CA ARG A 16 -13.68 -7.75 4.21
C ARG A 16 -14.64 -7.03 3.28
N PRO A 17 -14.70 -5.69 3.31
CA PRO A 17 -15.59 -4.92 2.43
C PRO A 17 -15.34 -5.17 0.94
N THR A 18 -14.10 -5.53 0.59
CA THR A 18 -13.66 -5.79 -0.79
C THR A 18 -13.64 -7.27 -1.16
N SER A 19 -14.06 -8.16 -0.25
CA SER A 19 -14.12 -9.60 -0.51
C SER A 19 -15.20 -9.92 -1.53
N ARG A 20 -14.84 -10.68 -2.55
CA ARG A 20 -15.75 -11.04 -3.62
C ARG A 20 -15.35 -12.38 -4.26
N PRO A 21 -16.31 -13.21 -4.72
CA PRO A 21 -16.00 -14.48 -5.37
C PRO A 21 -15.51 -14.32 -6.81
N CYS A 22 -15.88 -13.23 -7.48
CA CYS A 22 -15.45 -12.88 -8.83
C CYS A 22 -15.42 -11.38 -8.99
N ASP A 23 -14.72 -10.91 -10.01
CA ASP A 23 -14.68 -9.50 -10.41
C ASP A 23 -15.93 -9.10 -11.22
N ASP A 24 -15.97 -7.86 -11.71
CA ASP A 24 -17.11 -7.33 -12.49
C ASP A 24 -17.18 -7.88 -13.93
N GLU A 25 -16.23 -8.70 -14.33
CA GLU A 25 -16.21 -9.44 -15.60
C GLU A 25 -16.55 -10.93 -15.42
N GLY A 26 -16.82 -11.38 -14.17
CA GLY A 26 -17.11 -12.76 -13.82
C GLY A 26 -15.89 -13.65 -13.73
N VAL A 27 -14.69 -13.09 -13.70
CA VAL A 27 -13.45 -13.86 -13.50
C VAL A 27 -13.30 -14.14 -12.00
N ALA A 28 -13.02 -15.40 -11.65
CA ALA A 28 -12.85 -15.80 -10.25
C ALA A 28 -11.76 -14.99 -9.55
N SER A 29 -12.07 -14.51 -8.38
CA SER A 29 -11.12 -13.82 -7.50
C SER A 29 -10.00 -14.76 -7.06
N GLN A 30 -8.78 -14.22 -6.97
CA GLN A 30 -7.61 -14.95 -6.52
C GLN A 30 -6.65 -14.03 -5.78
N ARG A 31 -5.81 -14.59 -4.92
CA ARG A 31 -4.68 -13.87 -4.37
C ARG A 31 -3.61 -13.69 -5.45
N THR A 32 -3.27 -12.45 -5.75
CA THR A 32 -2.30 -12.08 -6.79
C THR A 32 -1.07 -11.45 -6.14
N PRO A 33 0.08 -12.14 -6.09
CA PRO A 33 1.32 -11.53 -5.63
C PRO A 33 1.75 -10.44 -6.63
N LEU A 34 2.14 -9.28 -6.13
CA LEU A 34 2.59 -8.13 -6.93
C LEU A 34 4.08 -7.86 -6.72
N ILE A 35 4.52 -7.95 -5.47
CA ILE A 35 5.94 -7.80 -5.12
C ILE A 35 6.31 -8.96 -4.19
N GLU A 36 7.34 -9.72 -4.57
CA GLU A 36 7.91 -10.79 -3.78
C GLU A 36 9.41 -10.53 -3.60
N GLU A 37 9.85 -10.49 -2.35
CA GLU A 37 11.24 -10.19 -1.98
C GLU A 37 11.78 -8.92 -2.67
N GLY A 38 10.95 -7.87 -2.75
CA GLY A 38 11.29 -6.59 -3.37
C GLY A 38 11.29 -6.57 -4.91
N VAL A 39 10.97 -7.68 -5.56
CA VAL A 39 10.86 -7.79 -7.01
C VAL A 39 9.40 -7.72 -7.43
N VAL A 40 9.09 -6.89 -8.42
CA VAL A 40 7.75 -6.88 -9.05
C VAL A 40 7.60 -8.16 -9.87
N THR A 41 6.69 -9.03 -9.46
CA THR A 41 6.47 -10.35 -10.07
C THR A 41 5.23 -10.39 -10.95
N ASN A 42 4.25 -9.51 -10.70
CA ASN A 42 2.99 -9.53 -11.43
C ASN A 42 2.32 -8.14 -11.44
N PHE A 43 1.25 -8.04 -12.23
CA PHE A 43 0.38 -6.87 -12.35
C PHE A 43 -1.07 -7.31 -12.21
N LEU A 44 -1.96 -6.35 -11.95
CA LEU A 44 -3.40 -6.58 -11.97
C LEU A 44 -3.91 -6.48 -13.41
N TYR A 45 -4.72 -7.45 -13.82
CA TYR A 45 -5.28 -7.53 -15.16
C TYR A 45 -6.80 -7.75 -15.12
N ASP A 46 -7.52 -7.00 -15.94
CA ASP A 46 -8.85 -7.35 -16.43
C ASP A 46 -8.74 -8.27 -17.68
N LEU A 47 -9.84 -8.63 -18.30
CA LEU A 47 -9.83 -9.47 -19.50
C LEU A 47 -9.16 -8.76 -20.69
N GLN A 48 -9.38 -7.47 -20.86
CA GLN A 48 -8.85 -6.71 -21.99
C GLN A 48 -7.32 -6.54 -21.86
N THR A 49 -6.84 -6.07 -20.72
CA THR A 49 -5.41 -5.86 -20.49
C THR A 49 -4.64 -7.17 -20.45
N ALA A 50 -5.24 -8.24 -19.92
CA ALA A 50 -4.68 -9.58 -19.97
C ALA A 50 -4.49 -10.08 -21.42
N ALA A 51 -5.48 -9.87 -22.28
CA ALA A 51 -5.38 -10.24 -23.69
C ALA A 51 -4.26 -9.46 -24.41
N LEU A 52 -4.16 -8.15 -24.17
CA LEU A 52 -3.10 -7.30 -24.70
C LEU A 52 -1.70 -7.70 -24.21
N ALA A 53 -1.58 -8.13 -22.96
CA ALA A 53 -0.34 -8.61 -22.37
C ALA A 53 -0.04 -10.10 -22.64
N HIS A 54 -0.86 -10.77 -23.43
CA HIS A 54 -0.76 -12.21 -23.71
C HIS A 54 -0.69 -13.08 -22.42
N THR A 55 -1.47 -12.71 -21.42
CA THR A 55 -1.56 -13.39 -20.13
C THR A 55 -3.02 -13.70 -19.75
N ARG A 56 -3.25 -14.11 -18.52
CA ARG A 56 -4.59 -14.36 -17.96
C ARG A 56 -5.02 -13.21 -17.06
N SER A 57 -6.32 -12.91 -17.02
CA SER A 57 -6.90 -11.99 -16.04
C SER A 57 -6.61 -12.47 -14.62
N THR A 58 -6.34 -11.54 -13.74
CA THR A 58 -6.13 -11.79 -12.31
C THR A 58 -7.41 -11.71 -11.50
N GLY A 59 -8.58 -11.51 -12.14
CA GLY A 59 -9.85 -11.32 -11.45
C GLY A 59 -9.94 -9.93 -10.78
N ASN A 60 -9.34 -8.93 -11.42
CA ASN A 60 -9.27 -7.56 -10.94
C ASN A 60 -10.01 -6.56 -11.85
N GLY A 61 -10.86 -7.04 -12.76
CA GLY A 61 -11.71 -6.18 -13.56
C GLY A 61 -12.71 -5.45 -12.68
N SER A 62 -12.67 -4.11 -12.70
CA SER A 62 -13.61 -3.26 -11.97
C SER A 62 -14.32 -2.31 -12.91
N ARG A 63 -15.64 -2.20 -12.75
CA ARG A 63 -16.50 -1.38 -13.61
C ARG A 63 -17.09 -0.22 -12.81
N GLY A 64 -16.70 0.99 -13.17
CA GLY A 64 -17.41 2.19 -12.74
C GLY A 64 -18.78 2.34 -13.42
N ARG A 65 -19.59 3.29 -12.98
CA ARG A 65 -20.92 3.57 -13.56
C ARG A 65 -20.80 3.89 -15.05
N GLY A 66 -21.32 3.00 -15.92
CA GLY A 66 -21.40 3.21 -17.36
C GLY A 66 -20.09 3.10 -18.15
N GLY A 67 -19.00 2.66 -17.49
CA GLY A 67 -17.70 2.47 -18.13
C GLY A 67 -17.41 1.04 -18.57
N LEU A 68 -16.34 0.88 -19.37
CA LEU A 68 -15.71 -0.42 -19.57
C LEU A 68 -14.96 -0.82 -18.29
N PRO A 69 -14.80 -2.13 -18.02
CA PRO A 69 -13.95 -2.58 -16.95
C PRO A 69 -12.51 -2.09 -17.11
N SER A 70 -11.82 -1.90 -16.01
CA SER A 70 -10.39 -1.60 -15.96
C SER A 70 -9.76 -2.32 -14.78
N PRO A 71 -8.45 -2.63 -14.83
CA PRO A 71 -7.78 -3.24 -13.70
C PRO A 71 -7.83 -2.34 -12.47
N ALA A 72 -8.28 -2.89 -11.34
CA ALA A 72 -8.31 -2.18 -10.07
C ALA A 72 -7.96 -3.10 -8.90
N PRO A 73 -7.28 -2.57 -7.88
CA PRO A 73 -7.01 -3.35 -6.67
C PRO A 73 -8.31 -3.62 -5.90
N SER A 74 -8.31 -4.73 -5.18
CA SER A 74 -9.39 -5.13 -4.26
C SER A 74 -8.98 -4.91 -2.82
N ALA A 75 -8.04 -5.70 -2.35
CA ALA A 75 -7.50 -5.63 -1.00
C ALA A 75 -5.97 -5.72 -1.06
N PHE A 76 -5.30 -4.59 -1.02
CA PHE A 76 -3.85 -4.54 -0.92
C PHE A 76 -3.37 -4.95 0.46
N VAL A 77 -2.43 -5.87 0.49
CA VAL A 77 -1.84 -6.40 1.71
C VAL A 77 -0.32 -6.30 1.61
N ILE A 78 0.28 -5.57 2.53
CA ILE A 78 1.72 -5.61 2.79
C ILE A 78 1.96 -6.61 3.93
N ALA A 79 2.88 -7.55 3.72
CA ALA A 79 3.22 -8.53 4.75
C ALA A 79 3.74 -7.84 6.02
N PRO A 80 3.18 -8.15 7.19
CA PRO A 80 3.74 -7.67 8.45
C PRO A 80 5.15 -8.20 8.66
N GLY A 81 6.01 -7.35 9.23
CA GLY A 81 7.34 -7.73 9.68
C GLY A 81 7.34 -8.31 11.10
N LYS A 82 8.48 -8.21 11.77
CA LYS A 82 8.67 -8.78 13.11
C LYS A 82 8.92 -7.72 14.18
N VAL A 83 9.18 -6.49 13.78
CA VAL A 83 9.57 -5.39 14.67
C VAL A 83 8.31 -4.67 15.15
N THR A 84 8.19 -4.38 16.42
CA THR A 84 7.07 -3.58 16.93
C THR A 84 7.24 -2.11 16.59
N LEU A 85 6.15 -1.36 16.52
CA LEU A 85 6.21 0.10 16.28
C LEU A 85 7.06 0.80 17.36
N GLU A 86 6.98 0.34 18.59
CA GLU A 86 7.76 0.88 19.71
C GLU A 86 9.27 0.68 19.51
N GLU A 87 9.67 -0.50 19.03
CA GLU A 87 11.09 -0.78 18.70
C GLU A 87 11.55 0.08 17.51
N MET A 88 10.72 0.25 16.46
CA MET A 88 11.03 1.13 15.33
C MET A 88 11.25 2.57 15.80
N ILE A 89 10.39 3.10 16.68
CA ILE A 89 10.51 4.45 17.24
C ILE A 89 11.79 4.59 18.06
N ARG A 90 12.15 3.58 18.85
CA ARG A 90 13.34 3.58 19.71
C ARG A 90 14.64 3.80 18.93
N ASP A 91 14.70 3.29 17.71
CA ASP A 91 15.88 3.38 16.86
C ASP A 91 15.99 4.73 16.11
N ILE A 92 14.96 5.58 16.18
CA ILE A 92 14.94 6.90 15.53
C ILE A 92 15.64 7.93 16.42
N LYS A 93 16.75 8.50 15.91
CA LYS A 93 17.43 9.62 16.59
C LYS A 93 16.65 10.92 16.47
N GLU A 94 16.18 11.24 15.26
CA GLU A 94 15.32 12.37 14.94
C GLU A 94 14.45 11.98 13.74
N GLY A 95 13.13 12.18 13.85
CA GLY A 95 12.21 11.81 12.78
C GLY A 95 10.76 12.13 13.10
N LEU A 96 9.88 11.58 12.26
CA LEU A 96 8.43 11.72 12.39
C LEU A 96 7.77 10.34 12.32
N VAL A 97 6.78 10.13 13.17
CA VAL A 97 5.76 9.11 12.94
C VAL A 97 4.62 9.81 12.22
N VAL A 98 4.31 9.39 11.00
CA VAL A 98 3.23 9.94 10.19
C VAL A 98 2.12 8.91 10.13
N ASP A 99 0.97 9.24 10.69
CA ASP A 99 -0.20 8.35 10.73
C ASP A 99 -1.18 8.70 9.60
N GLU A 100 -1.35 9.99 9.29
CA GLU A 100 -2.27 10.45 8.27
C GLU A 100 -1.73 11.66 7.51
N LEU A 101 -1.84 11.57 6.17
CA LEU A 101 -1.51 12.65 5.23
C LEU A 101 -2.75 13.15 4.51
N MET A 102 -2.81 14.44 4.24
CA MET A 102 -3.82 15.07 3.42
C MET A 102 -3.20 15.62 2.14
N GLY A 103 -3.81 15.32 0.98
CA GLY A 103 -3.40 15.83 -0.32
C GLY A 103 -2.17 15.14 -0.93
N ALA A 104 -1.78 13.98 -0.40
CA ALA A 104 -0.61 13.24 -0.91
C ALA A 104 -0.80 12.63 -2.31
N ASP A 105 -2.02 12.63 -2.82
CA ASP A 105 -2.42 12.16 -4.14
C ASP A 105 -2.32 13.25 -5.23
N GLN A 106 -1.90 14.46 -4.87
CA GLN A 106 -1.75 15.60 -5.79
C GLN A 106 -0.29 15.72 -6.24
N GLY A 107 0.04 15.15 -7.39
CA GLY A 107 1.39 15.20 -7.92
C GLY A 107 1.56 14.33 -9.16
N ASN A 108 2.81 14.06 -9.52
CA ASN A 108 3.12 13.09 -10.56
C ASN A 108 3.02 11.66 -10.01
N ILE A 109 1.78 11.17 -9.86
CA ILE A 109 1.50 9.84 -9.29
C ILE A 109 2.22 8.73 -10.06
N LEU A 110 2.29 8.82 -11.40
CA LEU A 110 2.99 7.82 -12.21
C LEU A 110 4.50 7.85 -11.99
N GLY A 111 5.07 9.02 -11.73
CA GLY A 111 6.46 9.18 -11.32
C GLY A 111 6.73 8.78 -9.86
N GLY A 112 5.67 8.53 -9.10
CA GLY A 112 5.75 8.16 -7.68
C GLY A 112 5.94 9.34 -6.74
N ASP A 113 5.88 10.59 -7.23
CA ASP A 113 6.06 11.77 -6.39
C ASP A 113 4.81 12.04 -5.57
N PHE A 114 4.99 12.32 -4.31
CA PHE A 114 3.92 12.74 -3.41
C PHE A 114 4.33 13.95 -2.58
N SER A 115 3.33 14.73 -2.19
CA SER A 115 3.49 15.85 -1.25
C SER A 115 2.17 16.02 -0.50
N GLY A 116 2.23 16.01 0.82
CA GLY A 116 1.03 16.11 1.64
C GLY A 116 1.28 16.77 2.98
N ASN A 117 0.24 17.40 3.51
CA ASN A 117 0.26 17.93 4.86
C ASN A 117 -0.01 16.81 5.88
N ILE A 118 0.76 16.81 6.96
CA ILE A 118 0.53 15.86 8.07
C ILE A 118 -0.76 16.28 8.80
N LEU A 119 -1.78 15.46 8.68
CA LEU A 119 -3.02 15.63 9.44
C LEU A 119 -2.88 15.05 10.85
N LEU A 120 -2.23 13.90 10.95
CA LEU A 120 -1.87 13.27 12.21
C LEU A 120 -0.45 12.72 12.15
N GLY A 121 0.39 13.19 13.07
CA GLY A 121 1.78 12.74 13.18
C GLY A 121 2.45 13.26 14.43
N TYR A 122 3.58 12.65 14.75
CA TYR A 122 4.32 12.90 15.97
C TYR A 122 5.81 13.06 15.69
N LYS A 123 6.44 14.00 16.40
CA LYS A 123 7.90 14.17 16.37
C LYS A 123 8.56 13.14 17.30
N VAL A 124 9.63 12.54 16.79
CA VAL A 124 10.46 11.61 17.56
C VAL A 124 11.84 12.24 17.74
N GLU A 125 12.31 12.23 18.98
CA GLU A 125 13.69 12.61 19.35
C GLU A 125 14.28 11.57 20.28
N ASN A 126 15.46 11.05 19.92
CA ASN A 126 16.21 10.06 20.71
C ASN A 126 15.33 8.88 21.17
N GLY A 127 14.56 8.31 20.24
CA GLY A 127 13.74 7.15 20.48
C GLY A 127 12.44 7.40 21.26
N LYS A 128 12.02 8.65 21.40
CA LYS A 128 10.82 9.02 22.16
C LYS A 128 9.94 9.99 21.37
N ILE A 129 8.64 9.78 21.44
CA ILE A 129 7.66 10.76 20.94
C ILE A 129 7.70 11.96 21.90
N VAL A 130 8.04 13.14 21.36
CA VAL A 130 8.16 14.38 22.13
C VAL A 130 6.95 15.32 21.95
N GLY A 131 6.13 15.09 20.92
CA GLY A 131 4.92 15.86 20.72
C GLY A 131 4.26 15.60 19.38
N ARG A 132 3.06 16.14 19.20
CA ARG A 132 2.34 16.14 17.92
C ARG A 132 2.89 17.22 17.01
N VAL A 133 3.04 16.91 15.72
CA VAL A 133 3.37 17.92 14.70
C VAL A 133 2.12 18.55 14.13
N LYS A 134 2.23 19.80 13.73
CA LYS A 134 1.18 20.59 13.11
C LYS A 134 1.79 21.47 12.03
N ASP A 135 1.00 21.82 11.03
CA ASP A 135 1.41 22.71 9.94
C ASP A 135 2.72 22.25 9.26
N THR A 136 2.88 20.94 9.13
CA THR A 136 4.08 20.30 8.59
C THR A 136 3.73 19.56 7.32
N MET A 137 4.51 19.76 6.28
CA MET A 137 4.38 19.06 4.99
C MET A 137 5.50 18.03 4.85
N VAL A 138 5.17 16.89 4.28
CA VAL A 138 6.13 15.89 3.83
C VAL A 138 6.00 15.69 2.33
N SER A 139 7.12 15.50 1.67
CA SER A 139 7.17 15.18 0.24
C SER A 139 8.25 14.14 -0.01
N GLY A 140 8.10 13.40 -1.07
CA GLY A 140 9.06 12.38 -1.43
C GLY A 140 8.66 11.63 -2.70
N ASN A 141 9.39 10.55 -2.96
CA ASN A 141 9.07 9.63 -4.04
C ASN A 141 8.87 8.23 -3.47
N ILE A 142 7.69 7.65 -3.69
CA ILE A 142 7.33 6.35 -3.14
C ILE A 142 8.25 5.22 -3.61
N TYR A 143 8.74 5.29 -4.85
CA TYR A 143 9.65 4.27 -5.35
C TYR A 143 11.02 4.29 -4.65
N GLN A 144 11.47 5.47 -4.20
CA GLN A 144 12.68 5.59 -3.40
C GLN A 144 12.43 5.10 -1.97
N LEU A 145 11.34 5.53 -1.33
CA LEU A 145 10.99 5.07 0.01
C LEU A 145 10.90 3.54 0.09
N LEU A 146 10.25 2.90 -0.89
CA LEU A 146 10.14 1.44 -0.94
C LEU A 146 11.47 0.71 -1.18
N LYS A 147 12.52 1.41 -1.64
CA LYS A 147 13.88 0.86 -1.74
C LYS A 147 14.67 1.03 -0.44
N GLU A 148 14.30 2.03 0.37
CA GLU A 148 15.03 2.44 1.56
C GLU A 148 14.36 1.97 2.88
N ILE A 149 13.42 1.02 2.79
CA ILE A 149 12.74 0.45 3.96
C ILE A 149 13.77 -0.16 4.91
N THR A 150 13.87 0.39 6.11
CA THR A 150 14.77 -0.13 7.16
C THR A 150 14.12 -1.24 7.96
N ALA A 151 12.83 -1.10 8.27
CA ALA A 151 12.05 -2.10 9.01
C ALA A 151 10.60 -2.13 8.51
N ILE A 152 9.92 -3.25 8.72
CA ILE A 152 8.48 -3.42 8.54
C ILE A 152 7.90 -3.85 9.87
N GLY A 153 6.90 -3.12 10.34
CA GLY A 153 6.27 -3.38 11.63
C GLY A 153 5.44 -4.65 11.66
N SER A 154 5.25 -5.21 12.84
CA SER A 154 4.41 -6.40 13.07
C SER A 154 2.92 -6.09 13.19
N GLU A 155 2.57 -4.84 13.49
CA GLU A 155 1.23 -4.40 13.87
C GLU A 155 0.46 -3.85 12.66
N ALA A 156 0.16 -4.71 11.68
CA ALA A 156 -0.59 -4.29 10.51
C ALA A 156 -2.06 -3.97 10.84
N LYS A 157 -2.59 -2.95 10.18
CA LYS A 157 -3.96 -2.46 10.36
C LYS A 157 -4.68 -2.31 9.03
N TRP A 158 -6.01 -2.44 9.05
CA TRP A 158 -6.85 -2.12 7.91
C TRP A 158 -7.07 -0.61 7.84
N VAL A 159 -6.76 -0.03 6.70
CA VAL A 159 -6.98 1.39 6.38
C VAL A 159 -7.97 1.48 5.23
N GLY A 160 -9.02 2.29 5.38
CA GLY A 160 -10.04 2.49 4.35
C GLY A 160 -10.78 1.22 3.92
N GLY A 161 -10.64 0.11 4.67
CA GLY A 161 -11.29 -1.17 4.38
C GLY A 161 -10.64 -2.01 3.27
N SER A 162 -9.70 -1.45 2.50
CA SER A 162 -9.05 -2.11 1.36
C SER A 162 -7.53 -2.24 1.46
N LEU A 163 -6.90 -1.57 2.42
CA LEU A 163 -5.45 -1.59 2.61
C LEU A 163 -5.12 -2.23 3.95
N PHE A 164 -4.38 -3.33 3.95
CA PHE A 164 -3.83 -3.95 5.15
C PHE A 164 -2.32 -3.69 5.19
N ILE A 165 -1.92 -2.72 6.01
CA ILE A 165 -0.56 -2.21 6.03
C ILE A 165 0.02 -2.16 7.44
N PRO A 166 1.28 -2.63 7.61
CA PRO A 166 2.07 -2.41 8.80
C PRO A 166 2.72 -1.02 8.78
N PRO A 167 3.26 -0.53 9.88
CA PRO A 167 4.22 0.57 9.90
C PRO A 167 5.45 0.25 9.03
N LEU A 168 5.93 1.24 8.28
CA LEU A 168 7.08 1.14 7.39
C LEU A 168 8.14 2.19 7.78
#